data_8cf8540db9513d48f6f5c5d5e66961a5
#
_entry.id   8cf8540db9513d48f6f5c5d5e66961a5
#
_cell.length_a   1.000
_cell.length_b   1.000
_cell.length_c   1.000
_cell.angle_alpha   90.00
_cell.angle_beta   90.00
_cell.angle_gamma   90.00
#
_symmetry.space_group_name_H-M   'P 1'
#
loop_
_entity.id
_entity.type
_entity.pdbx_description
1 polymer ?
#
loop_
_entity_poly.entity_id
_entity_poly.type
_entity_poly.pdbx_seq_one_letter_code
_entity_poly.pdbx_strand_id
1 'polypeptide(L)'
;MTTTTSIATTPVPQKAEGQTWDDYTQAILDACEAEETRLLQEFPTPEIAGTPGSDEWTDTYYKQRAVAEQRRSILHKLQARTIVAIAEAIEREVPSFEALEIEYAGEGDSGTDSDISIAVAYGPFLDAEGKWRPLTQEEKDAYEATREAANALLPTELTEWLDETGWALAYEKHPGFEINEGGYGTISATREEEGGPMELSITHNQRSVETYSDSLI
;
A
#
# COMPACT_ATOMS: atom_id res chain seq x y z
N MET A 1 28.41 6.78 -22.71
CA MET A 1 27.05 6.91 -23.23
C MET A 1 26.22 5.85 -22.53
N THR A 2 25.45 6.23 -21.52
CA THR A 2 24.56 5.32 -20.77
C THR A 2 23.28 5.20 -21.57
N THR A 3 23.10 4.10 -22.25
CA THR A 3 21.82 3.75 -22.91
C THR A 3 20.81 3.52 -21.80
N THR A 4 19.94 4.49 -21.57
CA THR A 4 18.77 4.32 -20.72
C THR A 4 17.80 3.41 -21.49
N THR A 5 17.88 2.12 -21.26
CA THR A 5 16.89 1.17 -21.77
C THR A 5 15.58 1.53 -21.09
N SER A 6 14.61 2.03 -21.87
CA SER A 6 13.25 2.22 -21.35
C SER A 6 12.69 0.85 -21.01
N ILE A 7 12.60 0.55 -19.73
CA ILE A 7 11.97 -0.68 -19.23
C ILE A 7 10.48 -0.56 -19.55
N ALA A 8 10.00 -1.45 -20.43
CA ALA A 8 8.57 -1.55 -20.68
C ALA A 8 7.86 -1.86 -19.36
N THR A 9 6.96 -0.99 -18.95
CA THR A 9 6.18 -1.21 -17.73
C THR A 9 4.97 -2.05 -18.05
N THR A 10 4.75 -3.11 -17.27
CA THR A 10 3.52 -3.90 -17.34
C THR A 10 2.30 -2.99 -17.16
N PRO A 11 1.28 -3.09 -18.04
CA PRO A 11 0.08 -2.30 -17.88
C PRO A 11 -0.65 -2.68 -16.59
N VAL A 12 -1.14 -1.67 -15.89
CA VAL A 12 -1.96 -1.86 -14.68
C VAL A 12 -3.33 -2.40 -15.10
N PRO A 13 -3.82 -3.50 -14.51
CA PRO A 13 -5.18 -3.96 -14.73
C PRO A 13 -6.20 -2.87 -14.37
N GLN A 14 -7.23 -2.73 -15.21
CA GLN A 14 -8.33 -1.81 -14.99
C GLN A 14 -9.63 -2.61 -14.88
N LYS A 15 -10.42 -2.35 -13.84
CA LYS A 15 -11.73 -3.00 -13.69
C LYS A 15 -12.67 -2.52 -14.79
N ALA A 16 -13.11 -3.45 -15.66
CA ALA A 16 -14.06 -3.15 -16.71
C ALA A 16 -15.48 -2.96 -16.16
N GLU A 17 -16.31 -2.25 -16.89
CA GLU A 17 -17.74 -2.13 -16.56
C GLU A 17 -18.41 -3.53 -16.58
N GLY A 18 -19.11 -3.86 -15.50
CA GLY A 18 -19.75 -5.17 -15.32
C GLY A 18 -18.83 -6.33 -14.94
N GLN A 19 -17.53 -6.10 -14.83
CA GLN A 19 -16.60 -7.10 -14.29
C GLN A 19 -16.82 -7.27 -12.79
N THR A 20 -16.85 -8.52 -12.30
CA THR A 20 -16.93 -8.80 -10.85
C THR A 20 -15.63 -8.39 -10.15
N TRP A 21 -15.70 -8.20 -8.83
CA TRP A 21 -14.50 -7.94 -8.05
C TRP A 21 -13.56 -9.14 -7.99
N ASP A 22 -14.10 -10.37 -7.97
CA ASP A 22 -13.30 -11.61 -8.01
C ASP A 22 -12.51 -11.72 -9.33
N ASP A 23 -13.15 -11.49 -10.49
CA ASP A 23 -12.46 -11.51 -11.79
C ASP A 23 -11.40 -10.39 -11.90
N TYR A 24 -11.67 -9.23 -11.32
CA TYR A 24 -10.71 -8.13 -11.29
C TYR A 24 -9.53 -8.44 -10.37
N THR A 25 -9.79 -9.01 -9.20
CA THR A 25 -8.76 -9.48 -8.26
C THR A 25 -7.83 -10.49 -8.94
N GLN A 26 -8.40 -11.49 -9.62
CA GLN A 26 -7.60 -12.48 -10.34
C GLN A 26 -6.72 -11.83 -11.41
N ALA A 27 -7.25 -10.84 -12.15
CA ALA A 27 -6.45 -10.10 -13.14
C ALA A 27 -5.29 -9.31 -12.51
N ILE A 28 -5.45 -8.77 -11.31
CA ILE A 28 -4.38 -8.10 -10.54
C ILE A 28 -3.30 -9.11 -10.16
N LEU A 29 -3.69 -10.25 -9.57
CA LEU A 29 -2.76 -11.29 -9.13
C LEU A 29 -1.96 -11.84 -10.31
N ASP A 30 -2.63 -12.17 -11.42
CA ASP A 30 -1.99 -12.65 -12.65
C ASP A 30 -0.99 -11.63 -13.22
N ALA A 31 -1.32 -10.34 -13.19
CA ALA A 31 -0.44 -9.28 -13.69
C ALA A 31 0.81 -9.11 -12.81
N CYS A 32 0.67 -9.21 -11.49
CA CYS A 32 1.79 -9.15 -10.56
C CYS A 32 2.72 -10.37 -10.71
N GLU A 33 2.17 -11.58 -10.80
CA GLU A 33 2.95 -12.81 -11.03
C GLU A 33 3.68 -12.79 -12.38
N ALA A 34 3.01 -12.32 -13.42
CA ALA A 34 3.62 -12.15 -14.74
C ALA A 34 4.78 -11.16 -14.73
N GLU A 35 4.63 -10.04 -13.98
CA GLU A 35 5.69 -9.05 -13.84
C GLU A 35 6.88 -9.60 -13.04
N GLU A 36 6.65 -10.30 -11.95
CA GLU A 36 7.71 -10.96 -11.18
C GLU A 36 8.49 -11.94 -12.04
N THR A 37 7.77 -12.79 -12.80
CA THR A 37 8.38 -13.75 -13.72
C THR A 37 9.22 -13.03 -14.79
N ARG A 38 8.71 -11.96 -15.38
CA ARG A 38 9.42 -11.14 -16.36
C ARG A 38 10.68 -10.54 -15.76
N LEU A 39 10.59 -9.98 -14.55
CA LEU A 39 11.73 -9.36 -13.85
C LEU A 39 12.82 -10.37 -13.50
N LEU A 40 12.47 -11.60 -13.14
CA LEU A 40 13.43 -12.68 -12.92
C LEU A 40 14.19 -13.06 -14.20
N GLN A 41 13.53 -13.01 -15.36
CA GLN A 41 14.16 -13.30 -16.66
C GLN A 41 15.03 -12.13 -17.15
N GLU A 42 14.56 -10.89 -17.00
CA GLU A 42 15.26 -9.68 -17.47
C GLU A 42 16.45 -9.33 -16.58
N PHE A 43 16.31 -9.55 -15.28
CA PHE A 43 17.33 -9.29 -14.26
C PHE A 43 17.63 -10.59 -13.50
N PRO A 44 18.32 -11.56 -14.10
CA PRO A 44 18.61 -12.83 -13.44
C PRO A 44 19.47 -12.61 -12.20
N THR A 45 19.24 -13.43 -11.17
CA THR A 45 20.03 -13.38 -9.93
C THR A 45 21.47 -13.83 -10.22
N PRO A 46 22.48 -12.99 -10.02
CA PRO A 46 23.89 -13.42 -10.17
C PRO A 46 24.23 -14.52 -9.18
N GLU A 47 25.08 -15.46 -9.60
CA GLU A 47 25.63 -16.46 -8.67
C GLU A 47 26.64 -15.79 -7.73
N ILE A 48 26.63 -16.21 -6.46
CA ILE A 48 27.63 -15.80 -5.49
C ILE A 48 28.87 -16.69 -5.68
N ALA A 49 29.98 -16.07 -6.08
CA ALA A 49 31.28 -16.75 -6.27
C ALA A 49 32.19 -16.48 -5.09
N GLY A 50 33.21 -17.36 -4.92
CA GLY A 50 34.20 -17.25 -3.85
C GLY A 50 33.75 -17.85 -2.52
N THR A 51 34.61 -17.74 -1.51
CA THR A 51 34.33 -18.16 -0.13
C THR A 51 33.81 -16.97 0.69
N PRO A 52 32.85 -17.19 1.63
CA PRO A 52 32.35 -16.11 2.50
C PRO A 52 33.50 -15.31 3.13
N GLY A 53 33.45 -13.97 2.91
CA GLY A 53 34.47 -13.04 3.41
C GLY A 53 35.64 -12.77 2.44
N SER A 54 35.75 -13.43 1.27
CA SER A 54 36.66 -13.02 0.22
C SER A 54 36.16 -11.80 -0.56
N ASP A 55 37.07 -11.09 -1.24
CA ASP A 55 36.70 -9.94 -2.07
C ASP A 55 35.74 -10.36 -3.19
N GLU A 56 35.95 -11.52 -3.80
CA GLU A 56 35.11 -12.06 -4.86
C GLU A 56 33.69 -12.36 -4.34
N TRP A 57 33.56 -12.96 -3.16
CA TRP A 57 32.29 -13.22 -2.51
C TRP A 57 31.55 -11.89 -2.21
N THR A 58 32.27 -10.92 -1.65
CA THR A 58 31.73 -9.61 -1.29
C THR A 58 31.20 -8.88 -2.53
N ASP A 59 31.97 -8.86 -3.63
CA ASP A 59 31.58 -8.21 -4.88
C ASP A 59 30.33 -8.87 -5.52
N THR A 60 30.30 -10.20 -5.57
CA THR A 60 29.17 -10.94 -6.13
C THR A 60 27.92 -10.84 -5.25
N TYR A 61 28.06 -10.82 -3.93
CA TYR A 61 26.96 -10.59 -2.99
C TYR A 61 26.31 -9.22 -3.18
N TYR A 62 27.11 -8.15 -3.29
CA TYR A 62 26.56 -6.82 -3.53
C TYR A 62 25.90 -6.67 -4.90
N LYS A 63 26.41 -7.33 -5.93
CA LYS A 63 25.76 -7.39 -7.26
C LYS A 63 24.40 -8.09 -7.18
N GLN A 64 24.35 -9.24 -6.48
CA GLN A 64 23.08 -9.95 -6.27
C GLN A 64 22.04 -9.06 -5.55
N ARG A 65 22.47 -8.38 -4.48
CA ARG A 65 21.63 -7.47 -3.73
C ARG A 65 21.11 -6.30 -4.59
N ALA A 66 21.98 -5.67 -5.38
CA ALA A 66 21.61 -4.58 -6.26
C ALA A 66 20.56 -5.00 -7.30
N VAL A 67 20.69 -6.19 -7.88
CA VAL A 67 19.71 -6.76 -8.81
C VAL A 67 18.37 -7.03 -8.11
N ALA A 68 18.39 -7.56 -6.89
CA ALA A 68 17.17 -7.79 -6.11
C ALA A 68 16.45 -6.47 -5.76
N GLU A 69 17.20 -5.45 -5.37
CA GLU A 69 16.66 -4.11 -5.08
C GLU A 69 16.04 -3.47 -6.33
N GLN A 70 16.70 -3.62 -7.50
CA GLN A 70 16.18 -3.12 -8.77
C GLN A 70 14.84 -3.78 -9.14
N ARG A 71 14.75 -5.11 -9.06
CA ARG A 71 13.51 -5.86 -9.31
C ARG A 71 12.40 -5.40 -8.37
N ARG A 72 12.69 -5.31 -7.08
CA ARG A 72 11.74 -4.86 -6.06
C ARG A 72 11.21 -3.46 -6.36
N SER A 73 12.09 -2.51 -6.67
CA SER A 73 11.68 -1.14 -7.00
C SER A 73 10.77 -1.05 -8.23
N ILE A 74 10.94 -1.93 -9.23
CA ILE A 74 10.06 -1.98 -10.41
C ILE A 74 8.70 -2.55 -10.03
N LEU A 75 8.68 -3.66 -9.27
CA LEU A 75 7.46 -4.31 -8.81
C LEU A 75 6.63 -3.37 -7.93
N HIS A 76 7.24 -2.70 -6.96
CA HIS A 76 6.55 -1.74 -6.09
C HIS A 76 5.91 -0.58 -6.85
N LYS A 77 6.50 -0.14 -7.96
CA LYS A 77 5.87 0.88 -8.83
C LYS A 77 4.61 0.34 -9.52
N LEU A 78 4.61 -0.92 -9.94
CA LEU A 78 3.40 -1.55 -10.48
C LEU A 78 2.34 -1.66 -9.39
N GLN A 79 2.70 -2.19 -8.23
CA GLN A 79 1.82 -2.36 -7.08
C GLN A 79 1.18 -1.03 -6.63
N ALA A 80 1.98 0.02 -6.47
CA ALA A 80 1.48 1.36 -6.12
C ALA A 80 0.45 1.88 -7.13
N ARG A 81 0.70 1.73 -8.43
CA ARG A 81 -0.26 2.12 -9.47
C ARG A 81 -1.51 1.23 -9.48
N THR A 82 -1.37 -0.03 -9.10
CA THR A 82 -2.50 -0.95 -8.98
C THR A 82 -3.41 -0.57 -7.82
N ILE A 83 -2.86 -0.15 -6.67
CA ILE A 83 -3.66 0.39 -5.56
C ILE A 83 -4.47 1.61 -6.03
N VAL A 84 -3.86 2.53 -6.78
CA VAL A 84 -4.57 3.67 -7.37
C VAL A 84 -5.72 3.21 -8.28
N ALA A 85 -5.48 2.23 -9.16
CA ALA A 85 -6.51 1.71 -10.05
C ALA A 85 -7.66 1.00 -9.31
N ILE A 86 -7.37 0.34 -8.19
CA ILE A 86 -8.39 -0.24 -7.30
C ILE A 86 -9.24 0.88 -6.69
N ALA A 87 -8.60 1.92 -6.14
CA ALA A 87 -9.30 3.08 -5.57
C ALA A 87 -10.21 3.78 -6.60
N GLU A 88 -9.73 3.98 -7.83
CA GLU A 88 -10.55 4.50 -8.93
C GLU A 88 -11.71 3.57 -9.31
N ALA A 89 -11.54 2.24 -9.18
CA ALA A 89 -12.63 1.29 -9.40
C ALA A 89 -13.70 1.38 -8.30
N ILE A 90 -13.28 1.51 -7.03
CA ILE A 90 -14.18 1.70 -5.89
C ILE A 90 -14.95 3.02 -6.02
N GLU A 91 -14.26 4.12 -6.36
CA GLU A 91 -14.89 5.44 -6.54
C GLU A 91 -16.03 5.42 -7.57
N ARG A 92 -15.91 4.61 -8.63
CA ARG A 92 -16.97 4.46 -9.63
C ARG A 92 -18.22 3.72 -9.11
N GLU A 93 -18.05 2.85 -8.10
CA GLU A 93 -19.13 2.05 -7.53
C GLU A 93 -19.69 2.63 -6.22
N VAL A 94 -18.88 3.43 -5.51
CA VAL A 94 -19.21 4.06 -4.23
C VAL A 94 -19.21 5.58 -4.41
N PRO A 95 -20.37 6.22 -4.67
CA PRO A 95 -20.42 7.67 -4.92
C PRO A 95 -19.93 8.56 -3.78
N SER A 96 -19.93 8.02 -2.56
CA SER A 96 -19.42 8.70 -1.36
C SER A 96 -17.96 8.33 -1.01
N PHE A 97 -17.21 7.71 -1.93
CA PHE A 97 -15.82 7.34 -1.72
C PHE A 97 -14.95 8.56 -1.42
N GLU A 98 -14.09 8.46 -0.41
CA GLU A 98 -13.08 9.45 -0.06
C GLU A 98 -11.66 8.89 -0.21
N ALA A 99 -11.42 7.69 0.32
CA ALA A 99 -10.11 7.06 0.24
C ALA A 99 -10.19 5.53 0.33
N LEU A 100 -9.20 4.86 -0.26
CA LEU A 100 -8.82 3.49 0.10
C LEU A 100 -7.63 3.59 1.05
N GLU A 101 -7.76 3.07 2.26
CA GLU A 101 -6.78 3.16 3.32
C GLU A 101 -6.23 1.78 3.69
N ILE A 102 -4.91 1.69 3.82
CA ILE A 102 -4.17 0.53 4.31
C ILE A 102 -3.42 1.01 5.54
N GLU A 103 -3.94 0.71 6.72
CA GLU A 103 -3.26 1.00 7.99
C GLU A 103 -2.24 -0.10 8.27
N TYR A 104 -1.08 0.27 8.80
CA TYR A 104 -0.05 -0.67 9.21
C TYR A 104 0.56 -0.28 10.54
N ALA A 105 0.89 -1.27 11.37
CA ALA A 105 1.57 -1.06 12.63
C ALA A 105 2.59 -2.17 12.89
N GLY A 106 3.80 -1.79 13.29
CA GLY A 106 4.87 -2.69 13.69
C GLY A 106 5.27 -2.44 15.14
N GLU A 107 5.49 -3.50 15.92
CA GLU A 107 5.94 -3.43 17.32
C GLU A 107 6.79 -4.65 17.66
N GLY A 108 8.02 -4.41 18.18
CA GLY A 108 8.87 -5.40 18.83
C GLY A 108 9.08 -6.71 18.07
N ASP A 109 9.88 -6.77 17.02
CA ASP A 109 10.24 -7.96 16.23
C ASP A 109 9.07 -8.70 15.53
N SER A 110 7.85 -8.22 15.70
CA SER A 110 6.67 -8.73 15.02
C SER A 110 5.83 -7.55 14.56
N GLY A 111 5.96 -7.21 13.28
CA GLY A 111 4.98 -6.36 12.66
C GLY A 111 3.76 -7.21 12.36
N THR A 112 2.53 -6.72 12.60
CA THR A 112 1.39 -7.51 12.14
C THR A 112 -0.01 -6.96 12.30
N ASP A 113 -0.27 -5.73 12.52
CA ASP A 113 -1.65 -5.30 12.33
C ASP A 113 -1.72 -4.38 11.13
N SER A 114 -2.37 -4.84 10.09
CA SER A 114 -2.87 -4.00 9.00
C SER A 114 -4.38 -4.09 8.96
N ASP A 115 -5.00 -2.98 8.67
CA ASP A 115 -6.44 -2.91 8.43
C ASP A 115 -6.66 -2.24 7.07
N ILE A 116 -7.54 -2.81 6.26
CA ILE A 116 -7.88 -2.28 4.96
C ILE A 116 -9.31 -1.77 5.02
N SER A 117 -9.48 -0.49 4.76
CA SER A 117 -10.78 0.15 4.82
C SER A 117 -11.03 1.10 3.66
N ILE A 118 -12.31 1.23 3.31
CA ILE A 118 -12.79 2.23 2.38
C ILE A 118 -13.44 3.35 3.19
N ALA A 119 -12.78 4.51 3.17
CA ALA A 119 -13.34 5.72 3.75
C ALA A 119 -14.43 6.28 2.82
N VAL A 120 -15.57 6.61 3.41
CA VAL A 120 -16.71 7.21 2.72
C VAL A 120 -17.02 8.58 3.29
N ALA A 121 -17.49 9.50 2.45
CA ALA A 121 -17.79 10.86 2.85
C ALA A 121 -18.82 10.88 3.98
N TYR A 122 -18.39 11.55 5.03
CA TYR A 122 -19.21 11.88 6.17
C TYR A 122 -19.75 13.29 5.93
N GLY A 123 -20.90 13.40 5.24
CA GLY A 123 -21.40 14.65 4.68
C GLY A 123 -21.42 15.84 5.64
N PRO A 124 -21.51 17.07 5.13
CA PRO A 124 -21.58 18.25 5.98
C PRO A 124 -22.91 18.26 6.74
N PHE A 125 -22.90 17.84 8.00
CA PHE A 125 -24.06 17.86 8.88
C PHE A 125 -24.24 19.27 9.42
N LEU A 126 -24.89 20.10 8.59
CA LEU A 126 -25.19 21.48 8.91
C LEU A 126 -26.65 21.59 9.32
N ASP A 127 -26.94 22.46 10.26
CA ASP A 127 -28.31 22.88 10.55
C ASP A 127 -28.86 23.86 9.50
N ALA A 128 -30.08 24.30 9.67
CA ALA A 128 -30.73 25.25 8.75
C ALA A 128 -29.98 26.60 8.65
N GLU A 129 -29.19 26.95 9.63
CA GLU A 129 -28.37 28.14 9.72
C GLU A 129 -26.91 27.91 9.20
N GLY A 130 -26.60 26.72 8.67
CA GLY A 130 -25.27 26.39 8.15
C GLY A 130 -24.21 26.13 9.23
N LYS A 131 -24.62 25.82 10.46
CA LYS A 131 -23.70 25.49 11.56
C LYS A 131 -23.62 23.98 11.76
N TRP A 132 -22.43 23.50 12.16
CA TRP A 132 -22.21 22.10 12.52
C TRP A 132 -23.19 21.65 13.62
N ARG A 133 -23.81 20.51 13.40
CA ARG A 133 -24.66 19.85 14.39
C ARG A 133 -24.21 18.38 14.61
N PRO A 134 -24.51 17.80 15.78
CA PRO A 134 -24.37 16.38 15.97
C PRO A 134 -25.28 15.60 15.01
N LEU A 135 -24.77 14.42 14.59
CA LEU A 135 -25.57 13.47 13.81
C LEU A 135 -26.71 12.91 14.64
N THR A 136 -27.82 12.72 13.97
CA THR A 136 -28.92 11.88 14.47
C THR A 136 -28.46 10.40 14.45
N GLN A 137 -29.16 9.55 15.18
CA GLN A 137 -28.88 8.12 15.18
C GLN A 137 -29.09 7.52 13.79
N GLU A 138 -30.15 7.93 13.08
CA GLU A 138 -30.46 7.49 11.73
C GLU A 138 -29.31 7.81 10.73
N GLU A 139 -28.71 9.00 10.83
CA GLU A 139 -27.57 9.41 10.00
C GLU A 139 -26.32 8.60 10.31
N LYS A 140 -26.07 8.27 11.58
CA LYS A 140 -24.97 7.38 11.98
C LYS A 140 -25.17 5.98 11.43
N ASP A 141 -26.37 5.44 11.58
CA ASP A 141 -26.71 4.10 11.11
C ASP A 141 -26.57 4.01 9.57
N ALA A 142 -27.02 5.06 8.85
CA ALA A 142 -26.86 5.14 7.39
C ALA A 142 -25.39 5.24 6.96
N TYR A 143 -24.57 5.99 7.67
CA TYR A 143 -23.13 6.09 7.42
C TYR A 143 -22.44 4.73 7.62
N GLU A 144 -22.68 4.09 8.77
CA GLU A 144 -22.09 2.77 9.05
C GLU A 144 -22.52 1.74 8.02
N ALA A 145 -23.79 1.71 7.63
CA ALA A 145 -24.27 0.79 6.59
C ALA A 145 -23.59 1.05 5.24
N THR A 146 -23.33 2.31 4.87
CA THR A 146 -22.62 2.67 3.64
C THR A 146 -21.17 2.23 3.70
N ARG A 147 -20.49 2.43 4.84
CA ARG A 147 -19.11 2.01 5.06
C ARG A 147 -18.97 0.49 5.02
N GLU A 148 -19.86 -0.23 5.69
CA GLU A 148 -19.88 -1.70 5.67
C GLU A 148 -20.12 -2.24 4.25
N ALA A 149 -21.05 -1.66 3.50
CA ALA A 149 -21.33 -2.05 2.13
C ALA A 149 -20.13 -1.78 1.20
N ALA A 150 -19.42 -0.66 1.38
CA ALA A 150 -18.22 -0.33 0.62
C ALA A 150 -17.10 -1.34 0.90
N ASN A 151 -16.82 -1.63 2.17
CA ASN A 151 -15.80 -2.61 2.56
C ASN A 151 -16.12 -4.03 2.08
N ALA A 152 -17.40 -4.39 2.02
CA ALA A 152 -17.84 -5.68 1.51
C ALA A 152 -17.65 -5.86 -0.02
N LEU A 153 -17.25 -4.82 -0.76
CA LEU A 153 -16.89 -4.93 -2.18
C LEU A 153 -15.60 -5.70 -2.40
N LEU A 154 -14.66 -5.62 -1.45
CA LEU A 154 -13.33 -6.20 -1.60
C LEU A 154 -13.33 -7.69 -1.27
N PRO A 155 -13.00 -8.58 -2.22
CA PRO A 155 -12.78 -10.00 -1.92
C PRO A 155 -11.62 -10.19 -0.95
N THR A 156 -11.63 -11.30 -0.22
CA THR A 156 -10.59 -11.65 0.77
C THR A 156 -9.21 -11.67 0.13
N GLU A 157 -9.06 -12.27 -1.04
CA GLU A 157 -7.78 -12.35 -1.76
C GLU A 157 -7.25 -10.97 -2.15
N LEU A 158 -8.15 -10.00 -2.42
CA LEU A 158 -7.72 -8.64 -2.72
C LEU A 158 -7.29 -7.91 -1.46
N THR A 159 -7.97 -8.09 -0.33
CA THR A 159 -7.56 -7.51 0.95
C THR A 159 -6.23 -8.09 1.43
N GLU A 160 -6.00 -9.38 1.29
CA GLU A 160 -4.72 -10.04 1.58
C GLU A 160 -3.60 -9.47 0.69
N TRP A 161 -3.84 -9.30 -0.61
CA TRP A 161 -2.86 -8.70 -1.51
C TRP A 161 -2.57 -7.22 -1.17
N LEU A 162 -3.59 -6.44 -0.80
CA LEU A 162 -3.43 -5.04 -0.36
C LEU A 162 -2.61 -4.96 0.93
N ASP A 163 -2.85 -5.88 1.87
CA ASP A 163 -2.09 -6.00 3.11
C ASP A 163 -0.60 -6.26 2.84
N GLU A 164 -0.27 -7.33 2.14
CA GLU A 164 1.12 -7.69 1.80
C GLU A 164 1.82 -6.57 1.02
N THR A 165 1.10 -5.94 0.08
CA THR A 165 1.62 -4.83 -0.72
C THR A 165 1.83 -3.57 0.12
N GLY A 166 0.91 -3.25 1.00
CA GLY A 166 1.02 -2.13 1.94
C GLY A 166 2.26 -2.28 2.83
N TRP A 167 2.47 -3.46 3.40
CA TRP A 167 3.66 -3.79 4.16
C TRP A 167 4.95 -3.60 3.35
N ALA A 168 4.99 -4.12 2.13
CA ALA A 168 6.16 -4.02 1.27
C ALA A 168 6.50 -2.56 0.92
N LEU A 169 5.49 -1.74 0.63
CA LEU A 169 5.66 -0.31 0.35
C LEU A 169 6.07 0.48 1.59
N ALA A 170 5.48 0.18 2.76
CA ALA A 170 5.85 0.81 4.02
C ALA A 170 7.31 0.49 4.38
N TYR A 171 7.73 -0.76 4.26
CA TYR A 171 9.10 -1.18 4.52
C TYR A 171 10.12 -0.55 3.55
N GLU A 172 9.77 -0.36 2.28
CA GLU A 172 10.66 0.33 1.33
C GLU A 172 10.93 1.78 1.74
N LYS A 173 9.92 2.47 2.26
CA LYS A 173 10.02 3.88 2.63
C LYS A 173 10.59 4.09 4.03
N HIS A 174 10.30 3.18 4.94
CA HIS A 174 10.63 3.26 6.37
C HIS A 174 11.22 1.93 6.86
N PRO A 175 12.39 1.50 6.34
CA PRO A 175 12.96 0.21 6.70
C PRO A 175 13.27 0.13 8.20
N GLY A 176 12.88 -0.97 8.83
CA GLY A 176 13.09 -1.21 10.25
C GLY A 176 12.02 -0.62 11.17
N PHE A 177 10.90 -0.14 10.62
CA PHE A 177 9.80 0.38 11.43
C PHE A 177 9.14 -0.68 12.32
N GLU A 178 9.34 -1.96 11.99
CA GLU A 178 8.81 -3.12 12.71
C GLU A 178 9.65 -3.54 13.92
N ILE A 179 10.85 -2.96 14.10
CA ILE A 179 11.76 -3.31 15.19
C ILE A 179 11.78 -2.28 16.32
N ASN A 180 12.17 -2.72 17.53
CA ASN A 180 12.22 -1.93 18.77
C ASN A 180 10.84 -1.41 19.19
N GLU A 181 10.72 -0.08 19.31
CA GLU A 181 9.46 0.57 19.70
C GLU A 181 8.41 0.56 18.58
N GLY A 182 8.84 0.21 17.37
CA GLY A 182 7.97 0.11 16.21
C GLY A 182 7.60 1.44 15.57
N GLY A 183 6.74 1.32 14.57
CA GLY A 183 6.15 2.45 13.86
C GLY A 183 4.76 2.07 13.35
N TYR A 184 3.99 3.05 12.98
CA TYR A 184 2.66 2.85 12.39
C TYR A 184 2.35 3.94 11.38
N GLY A 185 1.42 3.66 10.51
CA GLY A 185 1.04 4.63 9.49
C GLY A 185 -0.12 4.18 8.63
N THR A 186 -0.38 4.98 7.61
CA THR A 186 -1.44 4.73 6.65
C THR A 186 -0.93 5.00 5.25
N ILE A 187 -1.19 4.07 4.34
CA ILE A 187 -1.10 4.29 2.91
C ILE A 187 -2.50 4.62 2.44
N SER A 188 -2.69 5.79 1.82
CA SER A 188 -3.99 6.28 1.41
C SER A 188 -4.01 6.60 -0.08
N ALA A 189 -4.95 6.01 -0.81
CA ALA A 189 -5.26 6.41 -2.17
C ALA A 189 -6.50 7.29 -2.16
N THR A 190 -6.32 8.58 -2.45
CA THR A 190 -7.35 9.61 -2.37
C THR A 190 -7.24 10.61 -3.52
N ARG A 191 -8.29 11.38 -3.72
CA ARG A 191 -8.34 12.49 -4.68
C ARG A 191 -8.46 13.80 -3.91
N GLU A 192 -7.42 14.63 -3.96
CA GLU A 192 -7.41 15.90 -3.22
C GLU A 192 -8.41 16.93 -3.77
N GLU A 193 -8.61 16.94 -5.10
CA GLU A 193 -9.53 17.85 -5.75
C GLU A 193 -10.55 17.07 -6.61
N GLU A 194 -11.80 17.50 -6.64
CA GLU A 194 -12.82 16.90 -7.49
C GLU A 194 -12.38 16.90 -8.96
N GLY A 195 -12.31 15.72 -9.57
CA GLY A 195 -11.83 15.53 -10.95
C GLY A 195 -10.32 15.62 -11.13
N GLY A 196 -9.52 15.83 -10.07
CA GLY A 196 -8.07 15.72 -10.08
C GLY A 196 -7.60 14.25 -10.21
N PRO A 197 -6.30 13.97 -10.27
CA PRO A 197 -5.79 12.60 -10.25
C PRO A 197 -6.04 11.92 -8.90
N MET A 198 -6.18 10.60 -8.93
CA MET A 198 -6.09 9.78 -7.73
C MET A 198 -4.61 9.68 -7.34
N GLU A 199 -4.29 9.99 -6.09
CA GLU A 199 -2.92 10.01 -5.59
C GLU A 199 -2.73 8.98 -4.48
N LEU A 200 -1.56 8.34 -4.44
CA LEU A 200 -1.16 7.43 -3.38
C LEU A 200 -0.16 8.13 -2.47
N SER A 201 -0.49 8.26 -1.21
CA SER A 201 0.35 8.85 -0.18
C SER A 201 0.63 7.87 0.95
N ILE A 202 1.70 8.10 1.70
CA ILE A 202 2.04 7.36 2.91
C ILE A 202 2.29 8.33 4.06
N THR A 203 1.62 8.11 5.17
CA THR A 203 1.89 8.79 6.45
C THR A 203 2.53 7.78 7.39
N HIS A 204 3.65 8.15 8.00
CA HIS A 204 4.37 7.28 8.93
C HIS A 204 4.68 8.00 10.23
N ASN A 205 4.45 7.31 11.35
CA ASN A 205 4.74 7.75 12.69
C ASN A 205 5.67 6.73 13.36
N GLN A 206 6.86 7.16 13.75
CA GLN A 206 7.77 6.32 14.51
C GLN A 206 7.54 6.52 15.99
N ARG A 207 7.43 5.42 16.74
CA ARG A 207 7.40 5.47 18.20
C ARG A 207 8.82 5.70 18.70
N SER A 208 8.95 6.48 19.76
CA SER A 208 10.21 6.70 20.47
C SER A 208 9.99 6.55 21.97
N VAL A 209 10.93 5.86 22.67
CA VAL A 209 10.96 5.80 24.12
C VAL A 209 11.95 6.83 24.62
N GLU A 210 11.47 7.80 25.40
CA GLU A 210 12.33 8.69 26.16
C GLU A 210 12.60 8.06 27.54
N THR A 211 13.87 7.76 27.82
CA THR A 211 14.29 7.23 29.11
C THR A 211 14.71 8.38 30.03
N TYR A 212 13.94 8.60 31.08
CA TYR A 212 14.31 9.55 32.15
C TYR A 212 15.01 8.77 33.28
N SER A 213 16.21 9.18 33.60
CA SER A 213 16.93 8.66 34.78
C SER A 213 17.07 9.79 35.79
N ASP A 214 16.37 9.67 36.93
CA ASP A 214 16.55 10.56 38.06
C ASP A 214 17.55 9.96 39.03
N SER A 215 18.51 10.79 39.48
CA SER A 215 19.38 10.42 40.62
C SER A 215 18.60 10.57 41.91
N LEU A 216 18.48 9.46 42.67
CA LEU A 216 17.79 9.44 43.97
C LEU A 216 18.72 9.76 45.14
N ILE A 217 19.89 10.37 44.93
CA ILE A 217 20.83 10.77 45.98
C ILE A 217 21.15 12.24 45.82
#